data_5b24b297c2bd6d029548619716f7b261
#
_entry.id   5b24b297c2bd6d029548619716f7b261
#
_cell.length_a   1.000
_cell.length_b   1.000
_cell.length_c   1.000
_cell.angle_alpha   90.00
_cell.angle_beta   90.00
_cell.angle_gamma   90.00
#
_symmetry.space_group_name_H-M   'P 1'
#
loop_
_entity.id
_entity.type
_entity.pdbx_description
1 polymer ?
#
loop_
_entity_poly.entity_id
_entity_poly.type
_entity_poly.pdbx_seq_one_letter_code
_entity_poly.pdbx_strand_id
1 'polypeptide(L)'
;MKTTTKKKPAPAAKTAFWSDRNFALEAVRVTEAAALACSRLMGRGDEKAADQAAVNAMREALNSLSIDGTVVIGEGERDKAPMLYIGEKVGSSFGPSVDIALDPLEGTTICAKGGVNAMAVVAMAEKGGFLHAPDVYMNKIAVGHGLPDGVVDLDDSIATNLKRLAKAKKCDVADLVVCILERDRHKELIAKTREAGARIQLILDGDVAGVIAASMPDTGVDLYAGIGGDPEGVLAAAALRSIGGQMQGRLLFKTAEEKSRAKRMGISDLNKVYALEELAKGDVMFAATGVTDGSMLKGVRRYPGGAMTHSIVMRSKTGTVRMVEAHHNFTRKTWGDV
;
A
#
# COMPACT_ATOMS: atom_id res chain seq x y z
N MET A 1 13.82 -64.16 15.23
CA MET A 1 13.87 -63.03 14.30
C MET A 1 12.69 -62.12 14.61
N LYS A 2 12.94 -60.96 15.23
CA LYS A 2 11.91 -59.95 15.51
C LYS A 2 12.01 -58.89 14.42
N THR A 3 11.00 -58.80 13.55
CA THR A 3 10.85 -57.83 12.52
C THR A 3 10.39 -56.47 13.12
N THR A 4 11.28 -55.53 13.23
CA THR A 4 10.98 -54.15 13.60
C THR A 4 10.39 -53.41 12.41
N THR A 5 9.09 -53.22 12.38
CA THR A 5 8.39 -52.32 11.44
C THR A 5 8.76 -50.90 11.75
N LYS A 6 9.55 -50.25 10.89
CA LYS A 6 9.78 -48.79 10.90
C LYS A 6 8.45 -48.07 10.58
N LYS A 7 7.88 -47.40 11.57
CA LYS A 7 6.80 -46.47 11.37
C LYS A 7 7.25 -45.36 10.42
N LYS A 8 6.57 -45.19 9.27
CA LYS A 8 6.71 -44.00 8.41
C LYS A 8 6.47 -42.75 9.25
N PRO A 9 7.30 -41.71 9.16
CA PRO A 9 7.00 -40.45 9.82
C PRO A 9 5.67 -39.93 9.28
N ALA A 10 4.80 -39.46 10.18
CA ALA A 10 3.56 -38.77 9.84
C ALA A 10 3.90 -37.59 8.93
N PRO A 11 3.10 -37.31 7.89
CA PRO A 11 3.29 -36.11 7.09
C PRO A 11 3.25 -34.90 8.05
N ALA A 12 4.30 -34.06 7.97
CA ALA A 12 4.32 -32.80 8.69
C ALA A 12 2.96 -32.11 8.44
N ALA A 13 2.24 -31.80 9.50
CA ALA A 13 1.05 -31.01 9.41
C ALA A 13 1.45 -29.76 8.61
N LYS A 14 0.86 -29.59 7.40
CA LYS A 14 0.89 -28.32 6.71
C LYS A 14 0.31 -27.35 7.74
N THR A 15 1.17 -26.56 8.38
CA THR A 15 0.76 -25.45 9.21
C THR A 15 -0.23 -24.69 8.36
N ALA A 16 -1.50 -24.70 8.74
CA ALA A 16 -2.54 -23.98 8.06
C ALA A 16 -2.12 -22.52 8.16
N PHE A 17 -1.51 -22.03 7.09
CA PHE A 17 -1.08 -20.68 6.96
C PHE A 17 -2.34 -19.83 7.09
N TRP A 18 -2.37 -18.99 8.11
CA TRP A 18 -3.46 -18.10 8.45
C TRP A 18 -4.82 -18.81 8.50
N SER A 19 -5.50 -18.76 9.56
CA SER A 19 -6.96 -18.85 9.50
C SER A 19 -7.44 -17.56 8.84
N ASP A 20 -7.06 -17.47 7.68
CA ASP A 20 -7.12 -16.65 6.52
C ASP A 20 -8.32 -15.66 6.46
N ARG A 21 -9.44 -16.03 7.07
CA ARG A 21 -10.67 -15.24 7.03
C ARG A 21 -10.76 -14.19 8.12
N ASN A 22 -10.07 -14.37 9.24
CA ASN A 22 -10.21 -13.48 10.39
C ASN A 22 -9.33 -12.23 10.26
N PHE A 23 -8.15 -12.34 9.64
CA PHE A 23 -7.22 -11.21 9.53
C PHE A 23 -7.69 -10.08 8.61
N ALA A 24 -8.61 -10.32 7.68
CA ALA A 24 -9.13 -9.25 6.81
C ALA A 24 -9.79 -8.13 7.63
N LEU A 25 -10.66 -8.48 8.59
CA LEU A 25 -11.28 -7.48 9.46
C LEU A 25 -10.31 -6.94 10.51
N GLU A 26 -9.33 -7.72 10.94
CA GLU A 26 -8.29 -7.25 11.85
C GLU A 26 -7.42 -6.17 11.15
N ALA A 27 -7.03 -6.38 9.88
CA ALA A 27 -6.33 -5.36 9.09
C ALA A 27 -7.17 -4.07 8.94
N VAL A 28 -8.49 -4.19 8.72
CA VAL A 28 -9.40 -3.04 8.70
C VAL A 28 -9.40 -2.31 10.04
N ARG A 29 -9.49 -3.02 11.16
CA ARG A 29 -9.45 -2.39 12.50
C ARG A 29 -8.18 -1.60 12.75
N VAL A 30 -7.04 -2.09 12.24
CA VAL A 30 -5.75 -1.39 12.34
C VAL A 30 -5.79 -0.06 11.60
N THR A 31 -6.29 -0.05 10.35
CA THR A 31 -6.40 1.18 9.57
C THR A 31 -7.50 2.12 10.07
N GLU A 32 -8.60 1.58 10.59
CA GLU A 32 -9.66 2.36 11.26
C GLU A 32 -9.13 3.09 12.51
N ALA A 33 -8.30 2.44 13.32
CA ALA A 33 -7.71 3.06 14.51
C ALA A 33 -6.88 4.28 14.14
N ALA A 34 -5.98 4.16 13.16
CA ALA A 34 -5.17 5.27 12.68
C ALA A 34 -6.02 6.39 12.09
N ALA A 35 -6.98 6.06 11.21
CA ALA A 35 -7.85 7.04 10.57
C ALA A 35 -8.71 7.80 11.60
N LEU A 36 -9.27 7.12 12.59
CA LEU A 36 -10.04 7.74 13.67
C LEU A 36 -9.17 8.69 14.51
N ALA A 37 -7.94 8.29 14.84
CA ALA A 37 -7.03 9.10 15.66
C ALA A 37 -6.65 10.40 14.95
N CYS A 38 -6.16 10.34 13.71
CA CYS A 38 -5.73 11.54 12.99
C CYS A 38 -6.90 12.39 12.47
N SER A 39 -8.11 11.84 12.35
CA SER A 39 -9.27 12.58 11.84
C SER A 39 -9.62 13.85 12.64
N ARG A 40 -9.28 13.94 13.92
CA ARG A 40 -9.46 15.16 14.74
C ARG A 40 -8.47 16.28 14.37
N LEU A 41 -7.42 15.93 13.64
CA LEU A 41 -6.34 16.83 13.25
C LEU A 41 -6.46 17.29 11.80
N MET A 42 -7.49 16.80 11.08
CA MET A 42 -7.78 17.27 9.71
C MET A 42 -7.97 18.79 9.67
N GLY A 43 -7.29 19.45 8.73
CA GLY A 43 -7.41 20.89 8.49
C GLY A 43 -6.82 21.76 9.60
N ARG A 44 -6.02 21.22 10.53
CA ARG A 44 -5.39 21.98 11.63
C ARG A 44 -4.00 22.51 11.30
N GLY A 45 -3.43 22.15 10.16
CA GLY A 45 -2.11 22.62 9.72
C GLY A 45 -0.92 21.97 10.42
N ASP A 46 -1.13 20.99 11.29
CA ASP A 46 -0.07 20.29 12.02
C ASP A 46 0.09 18.86 11.48
N GLU A 47 1.00 18.71 10.50
CA GLU A 47 1.33 17.44 9.86
C GLU A 47 1.90 16.44 10.88
N LYS A 48 2.80 16.90 11.75
CA LYS A 48 3.48 16.02 12.71
C LYS A 48 2.54 15.47 13.78
N ALA A 49 1.62 16.31 14.29
CA ALA A 49 0.64 15.85 15.26
C ALA A 49 -0.33 14.85 14.64
N ALA A 50 -0.77 15.06 13.38
CA ALA A 50 -1.65 14.15 12.68
C ALA A 50 -0.99 12.79 12.42
N ASP A 51 0.25 12.81 11.94
CA ASP A 51 1.06 11.62 11.72
C ASP A 51 1.30 10.84 13.03
N GLN A 52 1.78 11.51 14.08
CA GLN A 52 2.04 10.88 15.37
C GLN A 52 0.79 10.23 15.98
N ALA A 53 -0.40 10.86 15.81
CA ALA A 53 -1.65 10.29 16.29
C ALA A 53 -2.00 9.00 15.53
N ALA A 54 -1.80 8.97 14.20
CA ALA A 54 -2.02 7.80 13.37
C ALA A 54 -1.04 6.65 13.73
N VAL A 55 0.25 6.98 13.87
CA VAL A 55 1.33 6.02 14.24
C VAL A 55 1.02 5.36 15.59
N ASN A 56 0.67 6.15 16.61
CA ASN A 56 0.37 5.63 17.94
C ASN A 56 -0.81 4.65 17.91
N ALA A 57 -1.91 5.05 17.27
CA ALA A 57 -3.12 4.26 17.21
C ALA A 57 -2.93 2.98 16.36
N MET A 58 -2.23 3.07 15.24
CA MET A 58 -1.92 1.91 14.40
C MET A 58 -1.05 0.90 15.15
N ARG A 59 -0.02 1.37 15.85
CA ARG A 59 0.88 0.52 16.64
C ARG A 59 0.13 -0.21 17.77
N GLU A 60 -0.72 0.50 18.49
CA GLU A 60 -1.55 -0.10 19.55
C GLU A 60 -2.48 -1.17 18.98
N ALA A 61 -3.17 -0.87 17.88
CA ALA A 61 -4.04 -1.81 17.20
C ALA A 61 -3.29 -3.05 16.69
N LEU A 62 -2.12 -2.89 16.08
CA LEU A 62 -1.27 -4.00 15.64
C LEU A 62 -0.84 -4.88 16.83
N ASN A 63 -0.45 -4.27 17.95
CA ASN A 63 -0.02 -5.00 19.15
C ASN A 63 -1.13 -5.82 19.81
N SER A 64 -2.40 -5.52 19.52
CA SER A 64 -3.53 -6.30 19.98
C SER A 64 -3.78 -7.58 19.17
N LEU A 65 -3.15 -7.73 18.02
CA LEU A 65 -3.35 -8.86 17.12
C LEU A 65 -2.57 -10.10 17.59
N SER A 66 -3.16 -11.29 17.39
CA SER A 66 -2.49 -12.58 17.65
C SER A 66 -1.58 -12.96 16.47
N ILE A 67 -0.51 -12.21 16.27
CA ILE A 67 0.51 -12.42 15.23
C ILE A 67 1.92 -12.26 15.80
N ASP A 68 2.93 -12.85 15.12
CA ASP A 68 4.35 -12.52 15.24
C ASP A 68 4.71 -11.63 14.03
N GLY A 69 4.34 -10.35 14.13
CA GLY A 69 4.50 -9.38 13.07
C GLY A 69 5.90 -8.77 13.03
N THR A 70 6.39 -8.47 11.83
CA THR A 70 7.60 -7.68 11.61
C THR A 70 7.29 -6.58 10.62
N VAL A 71 7.49 -5.34 11.00
CA VAL A 71 7.38 -4.20 10.08
C VAL A 71 8.55 -4.27 9.11
N VAL A 72 8.27 -4.41 7.82
CA VAL A 72 9.28 -4.47 6.76
C VAL A 72 9.28 -3.23 5.86
N ILE A 73 8.16 -2.53 5.84
CA ILE A 73 7.94 -1.20 5.29
C ILE A 73 7.17 -0.42 6.35
N GLY A 74 7.65 0.76 6.76
CA GLY A 74 7.06 1.55 7.85
C GLY A 74 7.55 2.99 7.86
N GLU A 75 7.51 3.64 9.04
CA GLU A 75 7.81 5.07 9.27
C GLU A 75 9.29 5.46 9.07
N GLY A 76 10.07 4.62 8.43
CA GLY A 76 11.49 4.81 8.19
C GLY A 76 12.37 3.85 8.97
N GLU A 77 13.65 4.20 9.10
CA GLU A 77 14.62 3.37 9.79
C GLU A 77 14.62 3.64 11.30
N ARG A 78 15.04 2.65 12.08
CA ARG A 78 15.05 2.65 13.56
C ARG A 78 15.61 3.92 14.19
N ASP A 79 16.63 4.49 13.58
CA ASP A 79 17.31 5.70 14.13
C ASP A 79 16.54 7.00 13.83
N LYS A 80 15.52 6.95 12.97
CA LYS A 80 14.75 8.11 12.50
C LYS A 80 13.29 8.08 12.93
N ALA A 81 12.73 6.92 13.17
CA ALA A 81 11.35 6.73 13.58
C ALA A 81 11.26 6.12 14.97
N PRO A 82 10.56 6.74 15.93
CA PRO A 82 10.43 6.23 17.29
C PRO A 82 9.57 4.96 17.37
N MET A 83 8.66 4.76 16.40
CA MET A 83 7.69 3.65 16.35
C MET A 83 7.40 3.24 14.91
N LEU A 84 6.97 1.99 14.72
CA LEU A 84 6.62 1.39 13.42
C LEU A 84 7.77 1.48 12.40
N TYR A 85 9.01 1.46 12.90
CA TYR A 85 10.20 1.47 12.05
C TYR A 85 10.47 0.10 11.42
N ILE A 86 11.24 0.08 10.34
CA ILE A 86 11.66 -1.14 9.66
C ILE A 86 12.42 -2.07 10.64
N GLY A 87 11.90 -3.29 10.83
CA GLY A 87 12.40 -4.28 11.77
C GLY A 87 11.70 -4.29 13.14
N GLU A 88 10.78 -3.37 13.42
CA GLU A 88 9.99 -3.40 14.66
C GLU A 88 9.11 -4.65 14.70
N LYS A 89 9.06 -5.28 15.88
CA LYS A 89 8.15 -6.39 16.17
C LYS A 89 6.84 -5.87 16.71
N VAL A 90 5.74 -6.33 16.14
CA VAL A 90 4.38 -5.97 16.53
C VAL A 90 3.50 -7.22 16.65
N GLY A 91 2.41 -7.10 17.38
CA GLY A 91 1.53 -8.20 17.71
C GLY A 91 1.89 -8.85 19.05
N SER A 92 1.09 -9.84 19.45
CA SER A 92 1.26 -10.54 20.73
C SER A 92 2.43 -11.52 20.77
N SER A 93 3.18 -11.68 19.69
CA SER A 93 4.21 -12.71 19.48
C SER A 93 3.66 -14.15 19.47
N PHE A 94 2.35 -14.31 19.50
CA PHE A 94 1.68 -15.60 19.35
C PHE A 94 0.88 -15.60 18.04
N GLY A 95 1.01 -16.67 17.26
CA GLY A 95 0.31 -16.80 15.99
C GLY A 95 1.25 -16.88 14.79
N PRO A 96 0.75 -16.65 13.57
CA PRO A 96 1.57 -16.72 12.37
C PRO A 96 2.59 -15.60 12.31
N SER A 97 3.78 -15.93 11.76
CA SER A 97 4.80 -14.92 11.44
C SER A 97 4.40 -14.19 10.16
N VAL A 98 4.31 -12.87 10.22
CA VAL A 98 3.87 -11.99 9.13
C VAL A 98 4.82 -10.83 8.91
N ASP A 99 5.07 -10.52 7.63
CA ASP A 99 5.65 -9.26 7.23
C ASP A 99 4.55 -8.21 7.07
N ILE A 100 4.81 -7.02 7.58
CA ILE A 100 3.86 -5.90 7.57
C ILE A 100 4.49 -4.74 6.82
N ALA A 101 3.76 -4.24 5.82
CA ALA A 101 4.03 -2.96 5.18
C ALA A 101 2.91 -2.01 5.59
N LEU A 102 3.24 -0.78 5.99
CA LEU A 102 2.25 0.18 6.49
C LEU A 102 2.65 1.62 6.18
N ASP A 103 1.61 2.46 6.12
CA ASP A 103 1.68 3.90 6.22
C ASP A 103 0.48 4.35 7.06
N PRO A 104 0.70 4.80 8.31
CA PRO A 104 -0.37 5.20 9.21
C PRO A 104 -1.17 6.40 8.72
N LEU A 105 -0.55 7.30 7.95
CA LEU A 105 -1.18 8.47 7.37
C LEU A 105 -0.57 8.83 6.00
N GLU A 106 -0.88 8.03 4.99
CA GLU A 106 -0.61 8.36 3.58
C GLU A 106 -1.25 9.70 3.23
N GLY A 107 -0.41 10.70 2.92
CA GLY A 107 -0.85 12.06 2.67
C GLY A 107 -0.97 12.93 3.93
N THR A 108 0.07 13.00 4.76
CA THR A 108 0.15 13.83 5.98
C THR A 108 -0.16 15.30 5.69
N THR A 109 0.43 15.87 4.64
CA THR A 109 0.14 17.25 4.17
C THR A 109 -1.31 17.42 3.74
N ILE A 110 -1.90 16.42 3.10
CA ILE A 110 -3.32 16.43 2.71
C ILE A 110 -4.20 16.50 3.96
N CYS A 111 -3.96 15.63 4.93
CA CYS A 111 -4.71 15.61 6.19
C CYS A 111 -4.61 16.96 6.92
N ALA A 112 -3.40 17.48 7.08
CA ALA A 112 -3.17 18.75 7.77
C ALA A 112 -3.87 19.95 7.11
N LYS A 113 -4.00 19.94 5.79
CA LYS A 113 -4.69 20.98 5.00
C LYS A 113 -6.19 20.72 4.80
N GLY A 114 -6.72 19.57 5.21
CA GLY A 114 -8.09 19.17 4.95
C GLY A 114 -8.37 18.90 3.46
N GLY A 115 -7.36 18.48 2.72
CA GLY A 115 -7.46 18.10 1.32
C GLY A 115 -8.11 16.73 1.13
N VAL A 116 -8.05 16.18 -0.09
CA VAL A 116 -8.69 14.91 -0.46
C VAL A 116 -7.69 13.78 -0.67
N ASN A 117 -8.09 12.53 -0.41
CA ASN A 117 -7.35 11.28 -0.59
C ASN A 117 -6.30 10.95 0.49
N ALA A 118 -6.33 11.53 1.69
CA ALA A 118 -5.55 11.01 2.80
C ALA A 118 -6.18 9.71 3.34
N MET A 119 -5.36 8.70 3.63
CA MET A 119 -5.81 7.40 4.16
C MET A 119 -4.77 6.73 5.06
N ALA A 120 -5.22 5.82 5.92
CA ALA A 120 -4.37 4.91 6.65
C ALA A 120 -4.28 3.59 5.91
N VAL A 121 -3.08 3.01 5.78
CA VAL A 121 -2.83 1.84 4.93
C VAL A 121 -2.01 0.78 5.66
N VAL A 122 -2.39 -0.49 5.49
CA VAL A 122 -1.60 -1.64 5.93
C VAL A 122 -1.68 -2.77 4.90
N ALA A 123 -0.56 -3.42 4.66
CA ALA A 123 -0.52 -4.69 3.95
C ALA A 123 0.19 -5.75 4.80
N MET A 124 -0.28 -6.97 4.70
CA MET A 124 0.25 -8.12 5.42
C MET A 124 0.53 -9.25 4.45
N ALA A 125 1.66 -9.93 4.61
CA ALA A 125 2.05 -11.07 3.80
C ALA A 125 2.78 -12.13 4.64
N GLU A 126 3.01 -13.30 4.07
CA GLU A 126 3.95 -14.27 4.63
C GLU A 126 5.35 -13.66 4.75
N LYS A 127 6.14 -14.16 5.67
CA LYS A 127 7.53 -13.75 5.84
C LYS A 127 8.30 -13.82 4.51
N GLY A 128 8.94 -12.71 4.12
CA GLY A 128 9.59 -12.53 2.82
C GLY A 128 8.63 -12.19 1.67
N GLY A 129 7.38 -11.83 1.99
CA GLY A 129 6.36 -11.49 1.00
C GLY A 129 6.48 -10.10 0.41
N PHE A 130 7.24 -9.20 1.00
CA PHE A 130 7.45 -7.85 0.45
C PHE A 130 8.90 -7.62 0.06
N LEU A 131 9.14 -6.74 -0.92
CA LEU A 131 10.47 -6.26 -1.25
C LEU A 131 11.04 -5.50 -0.05
N HIS A 132 12.20 -5.94 0.43
CA HIS A 132 12.96 -5.21 1.45
C HIS A 132 13.95 -4.27 0.77
N ALA A 133 13.72 -2.98 0.90
CA ALA A 133 14.57 -1.93 0.37
C ALA A 133 14.82 -0.85 1.44
N PRO A 134 15.91 -0.06 1.35
CA PRO A 134 16.04 1.14 2.15
C PRO A 134 14.99 2.15 1.67
N ASP A 135 14.49 3.01 2.57
CA ASP A 135 13.57 4.09 2.23
C ASP A 135 14.22 5.03 1.20
N VAL A 136 13.79 4.90 -0.06
CA VAL A 136 14.27 5.65 -1.23
C VAL A 136 13.10 5.97 -2.17
N TYR A 137 13.37 6.63 -3.28
CA TYR A 137 12.36 6.79 -4.33
C TYR A 137 12.26 5.56 -5.24
N MET A 138 11.08 5.37 -5.82
CA MET A 138 10.79 4.37 -6.83
C MET A 138 10.16 5.03 -8.06
N ASN A 139 10.70 4.78 -9.25
CA ASN A 139 10.00 5.06 -10.51
C ASN A 139 9.01 3.93 -10.77
N LYS A 140 7.74 4.26 -11.01
CA LYS A 140 6.61 3.32 -11.05
C LYS A 140 5.77 3.54 -12.29
N ILE A 141 5.29 2.43 -12.87
CA ILE A 141 4.22 2.42 -13.88
C ILE A 141 3.22 1.32 -13.51
N ALA A 142 1.92 1.61 -13.58
CA ALA A 142 0.89 0.65 -13.22
C ALA A 142 -0.38 0.81 -14.06
N VAL A 143 -1.03 -0.32 -14.34
CA VAL A 143 -2.31 -0.40 -15.07
C VAL A 143 -3.25 -1.41 -14.42
N GLY A 144 -4.52 -1.33 -14.73
CA GLY A 144 -5.56 -2.22 -14.21
C GLY A 144 -5.49 -3.64 -14.74
N HIS A 145 -6.44 -4.44 -14.29
CA HIS A 145 -6.60 -5.85 -14.66
C HIS A 145 -7.19 -6.03 -16.06
N GLY A 146 -7.12 -7.27 -16.56
CA GLY A 146 -7.75 -7.66 -17.84
C GLY A 146 -7.02 -7.16 -19.09
N LEU A 147 -5.81 -6.64 -18.93
CA LEU A 147 -4.95 -6.20 -20.01
C LEU A 147 -3.90 -7.28 -20.34
N PRO A 148 -3.39 -7.33 -21.58
CA PRO A 148 -2.31 -8.24 -21.94
C PRO A 148 -1.06 -8.02 -21.10
N ASP A 149 -0.35 -9.08 -20.74
CA ASP A 149 0.92 -8.99 -20.03
C ASP A 149 1.92 -8.14 -20.83
N GLY A 150 2.65 -7.26 -20.11
CA GLY A 150 3.62 -6.37 -20.72
C GLY A 150 3.01 -5.24 -21.57
N VAL A 151 1.74 -4.91 -21.38
CA VAL A 151 1.09 -3.78 -22.07
C VAL A 151 1.79 -2.44 -21.78
N VAL A 152 2.43 -2.34 -20.62
CA VAL A 152 3.30 -1.22 -20.24
C VAL A 152 4.70 -1.70 -19.87
N ASP A 153 5.69 -0.86 -20.12
CA ASP A 153 7.08 -1.11 -19.78
C ASP A 153 7.72 0.19 -19.24
N LEU A 154 8.38 0.07 -18.09
CA LEU A 154 8.98 1.22 -17.40
C LEU A 154 10.14 1.86 -18.20
N ASP A 155 10.80 1.09 -19.06
CA ASP A 155 11.91 1.54 -19.89
C ASP A 155 11.48 2.18 -21.23
N ASP A 156 10.19 2.03 -21.57
CA ASP A 156 9.64 2.66 -22.76
C ASP A 156 9.19 4.10 -22.50
N SER A 157 9.09 4.88 -23.59
CA SER A 157 8.51 6.21 -23.51
C SER A 157 7.04 6.16 -23.11
N ILE A 158 6.57 7.23 -22.42
CA ILE A 158 5.15 7.34 -22.06
C ILE A 158 4.25 7.26 -23.30
N ALA A 159 4.68 7.86 -24.44
CA ALA A 159 3.94 7.80 -25.70
C ALA A 159 3.83 6.37 -26.25
N THR A 160 4.86 5.52 -26.10
CA THR A 160 4.83 4.10 -26.50
C THR A 160 3.87 3.34 -25.63
N ASN A 161 3.95 3.52 -24.30
CA ASN A 161 3.05 2.89 -23.33
C ASN A 161 1.58 3.24 -23.60
N LEU A 162 1.28 4.52 -23.83
CA LEU A 162 -0.07 4.99 -24.12
C LEU A 162 -0.63 4.40 -25.41
N LYS A 163 0.16 4.31 -26.47
CA LYS A 163 -0.26 3.67 -27.73
C LYS A 163 -0.60 2.19 -27.56
N ARG A 164 0.22 1.45 -26.79
CA ARG A 164 -0.05 0.03 -26.50
C ARG A 164 -1.29 -0.13 -25.63
N LEU A 165 -1.44 0.72 -24.61
CA LEU A 165 -2.59 0.69 -23.72
C LEU A 165 -3.89 1.02 -24.47
N ALA A 166 -3.91 2.07 -25.30
CA ALA A 166 -5.05 2.44 -26.11
C ALA A 166 -5.47 1.29 -27.05
N LYS A 167 -4.50 0.66 -27.73
CA LYS A 167 -4.73 -0.52 -28.57
C LYS A 167 -5.35 -1.67 -27.77
N ALA A 168 -4.82 -1.96 -26.58
CA ALA A 168 -5.31 -3.03 -25.71
C ALA A 168 -6.74 -2.76 -25.22
N LYS A 169 -7.05 -1.51 -24.87
CA LYS A 169 -8.37 -1.06 -24.42
C LYS A 169 -9.35 -0.77 -25.57
N LYS A 170 -8.90 -0.84 -26.85
CA LYS A 170 -9.67 -0.54 -28.06
C LYS A 170 -10.29 0.87 -28.03
N CYS A 171 -9.52 1.86 -27.64
CA CYS A 171 -9.89 3.28 -27.57
C CYS A 171 -8.77 4.15 -28.16
N ASP A 172 -9.01 5.45 -28.27
CA ASP A 172 -7.98 6.40 -28.67
C ASP A 172 -7.12 6.83 -27.49
N VAL A 173 -5.88 7.27 -27.75
CA VAL A 173 -5.00 7.78 -26.70
C VAL A 173 -5.65 8.99 -25.98
N ALA A 174 -6.44 9.77 -26.69
CA ALA A 174 -7.17 10.92 -26.14
C ALA A 174 -8.24 10.56 -25.10
N ASP A 175 -8.68 9.29 -25.08
CA ASP A 175 -9.64 8.79 -24.09
C ASP A 175 -8.97 8.34 -22.80
N LEU A 176 -7.66 8.08 -22.84
CA LEU A 176 -6.90 7.63 -21.67
C LEU A 176 -6.65 8.73 -20.65
N VAL A 177 -6.70 8.37 -19.37
CA VAL A 177 -6.34 9.24 -18.25
C VAL A 177 -5.13 8.69 -17.53
N VAL A 178 -4.06 9.48 -17.44
CA VAL A 178 -2.83 9.16 -16.69
C VAL A 178 -2.83 9.89 -15.36
N CYS A 179 -2.74 9.15 -14.26
CA CYS A 179 -2.55 9.71 -12.93
C CYS A 179 -1.06 9.97 -12.69
N ILE A 180 -0.69 11.20 -12.32
CA ILE A 180 0.69 11.63 -12.09
C ILE A 180 0.75 12.54 -10.86
N LEU A 181 1.74 12.36 -9.97
CA LEU A 181 2.02 13.31 -8.89
C LEU A 181 2.47 14.66 -9.47
N GLU A 182 1.83 15.75 -9.03
CA GLU A 182 2.23 17.11 -9.38
C GLU A 182 3.48 17.51 -8.58
N ARG A 183 4.64 17.22 -9.15
CA ARG A 183 5.96 17.53 -8.60
C ARG A 183 6.88 18.05 -9.71
N ASP A 184 7.84 18.89 -9.36
CA ASP A 184 8.82 19.45 -10.31
C ASP A 184 9.56 18.37 -11.10
N ARG A 185 9.84 17.23 -10.46
CA ARG A 185 10.49 16.07 -11.10
C ARG A 185 9.65 15.41 -12.21
N HIS A 186 8.36 15.72 -12.29
CA HIS A 186 7.44 15.16 -13.29
C HIS A 186 7.08 16.13 -14.41
N LYS A 187 7.65 17.36 -14.45
CA LYS A 187 7.34 18.34 -15.49
C LYS A 187 7.51 17.79 -16.91
N GLU A 188 8.59 17.05 -17.14
CA GLU A 188 8.86 16.42 -18.44
C GLU A 188 7.87 15.28 -18.75
N LEU A 189 7.57 14.42 -17.78
CA LEU A 189 6.58 13.34 -17.92
C LEU A 189 5.20 13.92 -18.25
N ILE A 190 4.77 14.95 -17.53
CA ILE A 190 3.50 15.65 -17.74
C ILE A 190 3.45 16.25 -19.17
N ALA A 191 4.52 16.93 -19.60
CA ALA A 191 4.59 17.53 -20.93
C ALA A 191 4.49 16.45 -22.03
N LYS A 192 5.29 15.39 -21.94
CA LYS A 192 5.27 14.27 -22.90
C LYS A 192 3.94 13.49 -22.93
N THR A 193 3.26 13.38 -21.78
CA THR A 193 1.93 12.75 -21.70
C THR A 193 0.88 13.58 -22.45
N ARG A 194 0.91 14.91 -22.29
CA ARG A 194 0.04 15.83 -23.03
C ARG A 194 0.35 15.85 -24.53
N GLU A 195 1.63 15.85 -24.89
CA GLU A 195 2.08 15.79 -26.28
C GLU A 195 1.62 14.49 -26.96
N ALA A 196 1.59 13.37 -26.24
CA ALA A 196 1.07 12.10 -26.74
C ALA A 196 -0.48 12.11 -26.91
N GLY A 197 -1.16 13.12 -26.41
CA GLY A 197 -2.61 13.33 -26.56
C GLY A 197 -3.48 12.76 -25.41
N ALA A 198 -2.89 12.17 -24.37
CA ALA A 198 -3.66 11.64 -23.23
C ALA A 198 -4.08 12.75 -22.25
N ARG A 199 -5.16 12.50 -21.52
CA ARG A 199 -5.60 13.32 -20.40
C ARG A 199 -4.78 13.00 -19.16
N ILE A 200 -4.67 13.95 -18.24
CA ILE A 200 -3.92 13.77 -16.99
C ILE A 200 -4.80 14.12 -15.80
N GLN A 201 -4.75 13.26 -14.79
CA GLN A 201 -5.20 13.56 -13.44
C GLN A 201 -3.96 13.85 -12.58
N LEU A 202 -3.76 15.12 -12.21
CA LEU A 202 -2.70 15.51 -11.30
C LEU A 202 -3.16 15.32 -9.86
N ILE A 203 -2.33 14.66 -9.05
CA ILE A 203 -2.52 14.50 -7.61
C ILE A 203 -1.39 15.19 -6.86
N LEU A 204 -1.72 15.87 -5.76
CA LEU A 204 -0.74 16.59 -4.95
C LEU A 204 0.07 15.65 -4.06
N ASP A 205 -0.54 14.55 -3.63
CA ASP A 205 0.03 13.53 -2.76
C ASP A 205 -0.81 12.25 -2.85
N GLY A 206 -0.43 11.16 -2.13
CA GLY A 206 -1.25 9.97 -2.07
C GLY A 206 -1.09 9.06 -3.30
N ASP A 207 0.15 8.69 -3.63
CA ASP A 207 0.40 7.86 -4.82
C ASP A 207 -0.02 6.39 -4.64
N VAL A 208 -0.20 5.89 -3.43
CA VAL A 208 -0.86 4.58 -3.19
C VAL A 208 -2.27 4.61 -3.78
N ALA A 209 -3.07 5.63 -3.43
CA ALA A 209 -4.42 5.79 -4.01
C ALA A 209 -4.36 5.97 -5.53
N GLY A 210 -3.39 6.76 -6.03
CA GLY A 210 -3.21 7.00 -7.46
C GLY A 210 -2.92 5.73 -8.25
N VAL A 211 -2.06 4.84 -7.73
CA VAL A 211 -1.76 3.54 -8.35
C VAL A 211 -2.98 2.62 -8.32
N ILE A 212 -3.67 2.51 -7.18
CA ILE A 212 -4.85 1.67 -7.04
C ILE A 212 -5.97 2.15 -7.96
N ALA A 213 -6.11 3.47 -8.15
CA ALA A 213 -7.12 4.06 -9.02
C ALA A 213 -7.04 3.52 -10.46
N ALA A 214 -5.86 3.22 -10.98
CA ALA A 214 -5.69 2.64 -12.31
C ALA A 214 -6.33 1.23 -12.47
N SER A 215 -6.67 0.58 -11.34
CA SER A 215 -7.30 -0.75 -11.30
C SER A 215 -8.75 -0.74 -10.83
N MET A 216 -9.27 0.44 -10.48
CA MET A 216 -10.65 0.62 -10.01
C MET A 216 -11.52 1.22 -11.13
N PRO A 217 -12.54 0.49 -11.66
CA PRO A 217 -13.29 0.93 -12.84
C PRO A 217 -13.94 2.31 -12.71
N ASP A 218 -14.39 2.65 -11.51
CA ASP A 218 -15.17 3.87 -11.26
C ASP A 218 -14.31 5.15 -11.12
N THR A 219 -12.98 5.03 -11.13
CA THR A 219 -12.08 6.17 -10.95
C THR A 219 -11.80 6.92 -12.26
N GLY A 220 -11.98 6.25 -13.39
CA GLY A 220 -11.66 6.78 -14.72
C GLY A 220 -10.17 6.94 -14.98
N VAL A 221 -9.29 6.40 -14.14
CA VAL A 221 -7.82 6.38 -14.34
C VAL A 221 -7.43 5.11 -15.09
N ASP A 222 -6.64 5.24 -16.15
CA ASP A 222 -6.19 4.12 -16.99
C ASP A 222 -4.75 3.69 -16.73
N LEU A 223 -3.91 4.63 -16.29
CA LEU A 223 -2.48 4.44 -16.08
C LEU A 223 -2.01 5.31 -14.90
N TYR A 224 -1.17 4.77 -14.05
CA TYR A 224 -0.32 5.55 -13.15
C TYR A 224 1.11 5.55 -13.67
N ALA A 225 1.77 6.71 -13.68
CA ALA A 225 3.19 6.81 -14.00
C ALA A 225 3.86 7.92 -13.17
N GLY A 226 5.02 7.63 -12.61
CA GLY A 226 5.79 8.64 -11.88
C GLY A 226 6.73 8.09 -10.82
N ILE A 227 7.41 9.02 -10.15
CA ILE A 227 8.38 8.77 -9.09
C ILE A 227 7.77 9.21 -7.77
N GLY A 228 7.63 8.27 -6.83
CA GLY A 228 7.23 8.48 -5.44
C GLY A 228 8.09 7.64 -4.51
N GLY A 229 7.74 7.50 -3.24
CA GLY A 229 8.46 6.62 -2.32
C GLY A 229 8.35 5.15 -2.71
N ASP A 230 9.36 4.36 -2.37
CA ASP A 230 9.30 2.92 -2.54
C ASP A 230 8.37 2.24 -1.52
N PRO A 231 8.22 2.73 -0.26
CA PRO A 231 7.24 2.22 0.67
C PRO A 231 5.83 2.20 0.08
N GLU A 232 5.39 3.32 -0.49
CA GLU A 232 4.08 3.46 -1.14
C GLU A 232 4.00 2.57 -2.40
N GLY A 233 5.13 2.37 -3.09
CA GLY A 233 5.22 1.47 -4.24
C GLY A 233 4.94 0.00 -3.85
N VAL A 234 5.50 -0.47 -2.74
CA VAL A 234 5.26 -1.84 -2.23
C VAL A 234 3.82 -1.99 -1.70
N LEU A 235 3.29 -0.98 -1.00
CA LEU A 235 1.90 -0.96 -0.55
C LEU A 235 0.92 -1.01 -1.73
N ALA A 236 1.16 -0.20 -2.75
CA ALA A 236 0.35 -0.21 -3.97
C ALA A 236 0.45 -1.56 -4.71
N ALA A 237 1.64 -2.16 -4.78
CA ALA A 237 1.82 -3.49 -5.34
C ALA A 237 1.02 -4.56 -4.59
N ALA A 238 0.96 -4.49 -3.25
CA ALA A 238 0.14 -5.39 -2.45
C ALA A 238 -1.36 -5.31 -2.80
N ALA A 239 -1.87 -4.10 -3.01
CA ALA A 239 -3.24 -3.89 -3.48
C ALA A 239 -3.45 -4.45 -4.90
N LEU A 240 -2.58 -4.10 -5.85
CA LEU A 240 -2.67 -4.57 -7.23
C LEU A 240 -2.56 -6.10 -7.35
N ARG A 241 -1.73 -6.74 -6.51
CA ARG A 241 -1.67 -8.21 -6.38
C ARG A 241 -3.03 -8.82 -6.07
N SER A 242 -3.85 -8.09 -5.32
CA SER A 242 -5.17 -8.56 -4.87
C SER A 242 -6.25 -8.36 -5.93
N ILE A 243 -6.14 -7.35 -6.78
CA ILE A 243 -7.15 -7.00 -7.80
C ILE A 243 -6.73 -7.33 -9.24
N GLY A 244 -5.51 -7.85 -9.44
CA GLY A 244 -5.06 -8.38 -10.73
C GLY A 244 -4.49 -7.33 -11.69
N GLY A 245 -4.05 -6.17 -11.21
CA GLY A 245 -3.35 -5.16 -12.02
C GLY A 245 -1.93 -5.58 -12.40
N GLN A 246 -1.27 -4.75 -13.20
CA GLN A 246 0.15 -4.88 -13.57
C GLN A 246 0.92 -3.67 -13.07
N MET A 247 2.12 -3.89 -12.56
CA MET A 247 2.99 -2.84 -12.08
C MET A 247 4.46 -3.20 -12.31
N GLN A 248 5.25 -2.20 -12.64
CA GLN A 248 6.70 -2.26 -12.62
C GLN A 248 7.24 -1.11 -11.78
N GLY A 249 8.31 -1.38 -11.04
CA GLY A 249 9.00 -0.40 -10.19
C GLY A 249 10.51 -0.52 -10.29
N ARG A 250 11.22 0.62 -10.29
CA ARG A 250 12.68 0.69 -10.19
C ARG A 250 13.06 1.61 -9.05
N LEU A 251 13.89 1.11 -8.12
CA LEU A 251 14.45 1.89 -7.02
C LEU A 251 15.43 2.94 -7.55
N LEU A 252 15.38 4.14 -6.99
CA LEU A 252 16.22 5.27 -7.38
C LEU A 252 17.13 5.66 -6.21
N PHE A 253 18.42 5.40 -6.35
CA PHE A 253 19.42 5.67 -5.33
C PHE A 253 20.17 6.98 -5.65
N LYS A 254 20.01 7.99 -4.81
CA LYS A 254 20.64 9.32 -4.99
C LYS A 254 22.06 9.37 -4.40
N THR A 255 22.31 8.65 -3.31
CA THR A 255 23.56 8.73 -2.56
C THR A 255 24.32 7.41 -2.54
N ALA A 256 25.64 7.48 -2.27
CA ALA A 256 26.46 6.26 -2.08
C ALA A 256 26.03 5.48 -0.84
N GLU A 257 25.51 6.16 0.18
CA GLU A 257 24.99 5.54 1.39
C GLU A 257 23.74 4.71 1.11
N GLU A 258 22.75 5.25 0.36
CA GLU A 258 21.56 4.51 -0.07
C GLU A 258 21.94 3.25 -0.86
N LYS A 259 22.88 3.37 -1.81
CA LYS A 259 23.40 2.21 -2.58
C LYS A 259 24.06 1.18 -1.68
N SER A 260 24.83 1.61 -0.67
CA SER A 260 25.47 0.72 0.29
C SER A 260 24.45 0.00 1.17
N ARG A 261 23.41 0.72 1.63
CA ARG A 261 22.31 0.12 2.41
C ARG A 261 21.53 -0.91 1.59
N ALA A 262 21.18 -0.57 0.33
CA ALA A 262 20.51 -1.49 -0.58
C ALA A 262 21.29 -2.81 -0.75
N LYS A 263 22.60 -2.74 -0.94
CA LYS A 263 23.46 -3.93 -1.03
C LYS A 263 23.45 -4.75 0.26
N ARG A 264 23.49 -4.12 1.45
CA ARG A 264 23.38 -4.83 2.74
C ARG A 264 22.02 -5.51 2.92
N MET A 265 20.96 -4.96 2.33
CA MET A 265 19.60 -5.53 2.33
C MET A 265 19.41 -6.59 1.23
N GLY A 266 20.48 -6.97 0.48
CA GLY A 266 20.44 -8.04 -0.51
C GLY A 266 20.09 -7.59 -1.94
N ILE A 267 20.02 -6.29 -2.22
CA ILE A 267 19.78 -5.74 -3.56
C ILE A 267 21.12 -5.69 -4.30
N SER A 268 21.36 -6.67 -5.16
CA SER A 268 22.61 -6.77 -5.93
C SER A 268 22.60 -5.93 -7.20
N ASP A 269 21.48 -5.89 -7.91
CA ASP A 269 21.28 -5.05 -9.10
C ASP A 269 20.50 -3.77 -8.73
N LEU A 270 21.22 -2.64 -8.74
CA LEU A 270 20.68 -1.33 -8.39
C LEU A 270 19.81 -0.71 -9.48
N ASN A 271 19.82 -1.28 -10.70
CA ASN A 271 19.04 -0.79 -11.84
C ASN A 271 17.85 -1.71 -12.16
N LYS A 272 17.65 -2.75 -11.37
CA LYS A 272 16.62 -3.74 -11.61
C LYS A 272 15.23 -3.11 -11.70
N VAL A 273 14.46 -3.51 -12.71
CA VAL A 273 13.02 -3.32 -12.76
C VAL A 273 12.36 -4.51 -12.07
N TYR A 274 11.61 -4.23 -11.02
CA TYR A 274 10.84 -5.24 -10.28
C TYR A 274 9.44 -5.34 -10.88
N ALA A 275 9.02 -6.55 -11.17
CA ALA A 275 7.62 -6.84 -11.51
C ALA A 275 6.74 -6.83 -10.25
N LEU A 276 5.43 -6.78 -10.45
CA LEU A 276 4.43 -6.79 -9.36
C LEU A 276 4.67 -7.93 -8.35
N GLU A 277 4.96 -9.15 -8.85
CA GLU A 277 5.20 -10.35 -8.03
C GLU A 277 6.52 -10.33 -7.26
N GLU A 278 7.43 -9.44 -7.62
CA GLU A 278 8.70 -9.25 -6.92
C GLU A 278 8.59 -8.16 -5.84
N LEU A 279 7.69 -7.19 -6.04
CA LEU A 279 7.35 -6.16 -5.05
C LEU A 279 6.49 -6.75 -3.92
N ALA A 280 5.50 -7.59 -4.28
CA ALA A 280 4.60 -8.26 -3.33
C ALA A 280 4.39 -9.72 -3.74
N LYS A 281 4.90 -10.67 -2.94
CA LYS A 281 4.94 -12.12 -3.23
C LYS A 281 3.86 -12.88 -2.47
N GLY A 282 3.45 -14.02 -3.04
CA GLY A 282 2.59 -14.99 -2.36
C GLY A 282 1.19 -14.45 -2.06
N ASP A 283 0.64 -14.89 -0.94
CA ASP A 283 -0.66 -14.45 -0.46
C ASP A 283 -0.51 -13.13 0.30
N VAL A 284 -1.16 -12.10 -0.20
CA VAL A 284 -1.11 -10.74 0.36
C VAL A 284 -2.50 -10.30 0.75
N MET A 285 -2.59 -9.58 1.85
CA MET A 285 -3.77 -8.86 2.29
C MET A 285 -3.43 -7.37 2.37
N PHE A 286 -4.31 -6.55 1.82
CA PHE A 286 -4.20 -5.09 1.85
C PHE A 286 -5.46 -4.52 2.47
N ALA A 287 -5.32 -3.52 3.35
CA ALA A 287 -6.43 -2.76 3.88
C ALA A 287 -6.10 -1.26 3.89
N ALA A 288 -7.09 -0.44 3.63
CA ALA A 288 -7.00 1.00 3.76
C ALA A 288 -8.29 1.58 4.32
N THR A 289 -8.18 2.66 5.11
CA THR A 289 -9.32 3.43 5.63
C THR A 289 -9.15 4.90 5.27
N GLY A 290 -10.18 5.51 4.68
CA GLY A 290 -10.16 6.92 4.34
C GLY A 290 -10.09 7.80 5.58
N VAL A 291 -9.14 8.72 5.61
CA VAL A 291 -9.03 9.79 6.61
C VAL A 291 -9.81 11.00 6.14
N THR A 292 -9.52 11.47 4.94
CA THR A 292 -10.27 12.52 4.24
C THR A 292 -11.05 11.93 3.08
N ASP A 293 -12.03 12.65 2.54
CA ASP A 293 -12.76 12.19 1.34
C ASP A 293 -11.79 11.99 0.18
N GLY A 294 -12.01 10.92 -0.56
CA GLY A 294 -11.20 10.60 -1.74
C GLY A 294 -12.00 9.93 -2.84
N SER A 295 -11.35 9.70 -3.98
CA SER A 295 -11.97 9.01 -5.12
C SER A 295 -12.26 7.53 -4.83
N MET A 296 -11.50 6.91 -3.94
CA MET A 296 -11.63 5.50 -3.58
C MET A 296 -12.41 5.29 -2.28
N LEU A 297 -12.17 6.11 -1.25
CA LEU A 297 -12.74 5.97 0.09
C LEU A 297 -13.30 7.31 0.56
N LYS A 298 -14.42 7.27 1.28
CA LYS A 298 -14.93 8.42 2.03
C LYS A 298 -14.08 8.62 3.29
N GLY A 299 -13.89 9.87 3.69
CA GLY A 299 -13.21 10.22 4.93
C GLY A 299 -14.03 9.91 6.18
N VAL A 300 -13.37 9.99 7.33
CA VAL A 300 -14.01 9.82 8.64
C VAL A 300 -15.07 10.89 8.86
N ARG A 301 -16.26 10.47 9.24
CA ARG A 301 -17.37 11.36 9.66
C ARG A 301 -17.63 11.21 11.14
N ARG A 302 -17.31 12.24 11.93
CA ARG A 302 -17.58 12.28 13.37
C ARG A 302 -18.97 12.83 13.65
N TYR A 303 -19.63 12.25 14.65
CA TYR A 303 -20.92 12.70 15.20
C TYR A 303 -20.90 12.56 16.73
N PRO A 304 -21.83 13.16 17.49
CA PRO A 304 -21.87 13.04 18.93
C PRO A 304 -21.87 11.57 19.40
N GLY A 305 -20.86 11.19 20.15
CA GLY A 305 -20.68 9.84 20.68
C GLY A 305 -20.15 8.79 19.72
N GLY A 306 -19.76 9.16 18.48
CA GLY A 306 -19.26 8.18 17.52
C GLY A 306 -18.58 8.75 16.30
N ALA A 307 -18.30 7.83 15.35
CA ALA A 307 -17.83 8.16 14.02
C ALA A 307 -18.22 7.08 13.02
N MET A 308 -18.16 7.42 11.75
CA MET A 308 -18.28 6.49 10.63
C MET A 308 -16.96 6.47 9.85
N THR A 309 -16.51 5.27 9.50
CA THR A 309 -15.34 5.04 8.64
C THR A 309 -15.72 4.27 7.38
N HIS A 310 -14.96 4.51 6.32
CA HIS A 310 -15.03 3.72 5.09
C HIS A 310 -13.67 3.09 4.81
N SER A 311 -13.68 1.78 4.66
CA SER A 311 -12.47 1.00 4.47
C SER A 311 -12.60 0.07 3.26
N ILE A 312 -11.47 -0.27 2.68
CA ILE A 312 -11.35 -1.33 1.68
C ILE A 312 -10.43 -2.41 2.23
N VAL A 313 -10.77 -3.67 2.00
CA VAL A 313 -9.88 -4.79 2.26
C VAL A 313 -9.84 -5.73 1.07
N MET A 314 -8.63 -6.08 0.66
CA MET A 314 -8.33 -6.89 -0.52
C MET A 314 -7.52 -8.12 -0.14
N ARG A 315 -7.75 -9.23 -0.85
CA ARG A 315 -7.00 -10.48 -0.65
C ARG A 315 -6.58 -11.07 -1.98
N SER A 316 -5.27 -11.26 -2.16
CA SER A 316 -4.72 -11.83 -3.40
C SER A 316 -5.14 -13.29 -3.62
N LYS A 317 -5.16 -14.11 -2.57
CA LYS A 317 -5.53 -15.53 -2.64
C LYS A 317 -6.90 -15.82 -3.26
N THR A 318 -7.84 -14.91 -3.09
CA THR A 318 -9.21 -15.08 -3.55
C THR A 318 -9.66 -14.03 -4.55
N GLY A 319 -8.81 -13.04 -4.86
CA GLY A 319 -9.17 -11.89 -5.71
C GLY A 319 -10.37 -11.11 -5.14
N THR A 320 -10.57 -11.15 -3.82
CA THR A 320 -11.77 -10.56 -3.21
C THR A 320 -11.47 -9.17 -2.71
N VAL A 321 -12.28 -8.21 -3.14
CA VAL A 321 -12.33 -6.83 -2.63
C VAL A 321 -13.60 -6.63 -1.83
N ARG A 322 -13.50 -6.04 -0.66
CA ARG A 322 -14.65 -5.67 0.18
C ARG A 322 -14.56 -4.22 0.57
N MET A 323 -15.68 -3.52 0.42
CA MET A 323 -15.89 -2.20 1.01
C MET A 323 -16.56 -2.39 2.35
N VAL A 324 -16.06 -1.75 3.39
CA VAL A 324 -16.56 -1.84 4.77
C VAL A 324 -16.94 -0.43 5.23
N GLU A 325 -18.19 -0.24 5.57
CA GLU A 325 -18.67 0.93 6.29
C GLU A 325 -18.86 0.53 7.76
N ALA A 326 -18.22 1.25 8.67
CA ALA A 326 -18.32 0.94 10.09
C ALA A 326 -18.81 2.17 10.88
N HIS A 327 -19.78 1.92 11.78
CA HIS A 327 -20.29 2.90 12.72
C HIS A 327 -19.69 2.62 14.12
N HIS A 328 -18.86 3.54 14.59
CA HIS A 328 -18.15 3.42 15.86
C HIS A 328 -18.93 4.12 16.96
N ASN A 329 -19.18 3.40 18.06
CA ASN A 329 -19.78 3.96 19.27
C ASN A 329 -18.69 4.10 20.34
N PHE A 330 -18.29 5.33 20.63
CA PHE A 330 -17.21 5.62 21.58
C PHE A 330 -17.60 5.45 23.06
N THR A 331 -18.90 5.34 23.37
CA THR A 331 -19.33 5.02 24.73
C THR A 331 -19.10 3.56 25.11
N ARG A 332 -18.82 2.70 24.12
CA ARG A 332 -18.58 1.26 24.27
C ARG A 332 -17.18 0.81 23.88
N LYS A 333 -16.42 1.65 23.15
CA LYS A 333 -15.02 1.38 22.81
C LYS A 333 -14.13 1.88 23.93
N THR A 334 -13.32 0.98 24.48
CA THR A 334 -12.29 1.28 25.49
C THR A 334 -10.95 1.69 24.87
N TRP A 335 -10.95 2.07 23.62
CA TRP A 335 -9.74 2.57 22.97
C TRP A 335 -9.48 3.96 23.54
N GLY A 336 -8.29 4.14 24.13
CA GLY A 336 -7.90 5.39 24.74
C GLY A 336 -8.24 6.59 23.86
N ASP A 337 -8.67 7.65 24.45
CA ASP A 337 -9.05 8.98 23.93
C ASP A 337 -9.11 9.21 22.41
N VAL A 338 -9.78 8.33 21.68
CA VAL A 338 -10.01 8.41 20.23
C VAL A 338 -11.09 9.44 19.91
#